data_79c73e793bc1b2a32db8730162d64cce
#
_entry.id   79c73e793bc1b2a32db8730162d64cce
#
_cell.length_a   1.000
_cell.length_b   1.000
_cell.length_c   1.000
_cell.angle_alpha   90.00
_cell.angle_beta   90.00
_cell.angle_gamma   90.00
#
_symmetry.space_group_name_H-M   'P 1'
#
loop_
_entity.id
_entity.type
_entity.pdbx_description
1 polymer ?
#
loop_
_entity_poly.entity_id
_entity_poly.type
_entity_poly.pdbx_seq_one_letter_code
_entity_poly.pdbx_strand_id
1 'polypeptide(L)'
;HLKDIHREYESKIKVAFLMGSTGMYMEAVDLLKTIDRQKLPESLLVNYYYTYLRVYNELAFYTQDQKSSENYWKMSGNIDRELKRVIDKESNLYLQLKEDSVRNSQDFDGALKINDIWLLHAGEGTPDYALATFHRAIINLWKGNKEEYKYNLILSAIADIQSAIKDQASLRMLAEMLYDEGDIDRAYNYIRFSWNATVFYNAKLRSLQTATILSLIDKTYQGKIENQKSKLQNYLILISSLFVLLAVALLVIFKQNKRLANAKAELQNANSELNNLNEELNKVNED
;
A
#
# COMPACT_ATOMS: atom_id res chain seq x y z
N HIS A 1 4.95 47.37 12.38
CA HIS A 1 4.24 46.77 13.50
C HIS A 1 3.08 45.87 13.03
N LEU A 2 2.10 46.35 12.22
CA LEU A 2 0.99 45.53 11.72
C LEU A 2 1.44 44.39 10.77
N LYS A 3 2.45 44.64 9.93
CA LYS A 3 3.05 43.60 9.08
C LYS A 3 3.78 42.51 9.89
N ASP A 4 4.34 42.84 11.01
CA ASP A 4 5.04 41.91 11.90
C ASP A 4 4.03 41.01 12.63
N ILE A 5 2.94 41.58 13.12
CA ILE A 5 1.84 40.82 13.74
C ILE A 5 1.20 39.83 12.71
N HIS A 6 0.98 40.28 11.48
CA HIS A 6 0.45 39.41 10.43
C HIS A 6 1.36 38.21 10.19
N ARG A 7 2.67 38.44 10.01
CA ARG A 7 3.66 37.36 9.79
C ARG A 7 3.77 36.44 11.00
N GLU A 8 3.75 36.98 12.21
CA GLU A 8 3.79 36.19 13.45
C GLU A 8 2.59 35.25 13.53
N TYR A 9 1.38 35.77 13.33
CA TYR A 9 0.16 34.96 13.44
C TYR A 9 0.03 33.97 12.29
N GLU A 10 0.41 34.36 11.06
CA GLU A 10 0.48 33.42 9.92
C GLU A 10 1.43 32.27 10.22
N SER A 11 2.61 32.55 10.77
CA SER A 11 3.59 31.53 11.15
C SER A 11 3.05 30.61 12.25
N LYS A 12 2.43 31.16 13.29
CA LYS A 12 1.82 30.37 14.38
C LYS A 12 0.73 29.44 13.85
N ILE A 13 -0.14 29.91 12.95
CA ILE A 13 -1.20 29.09 12.33
C ILE A 13 -0.59 27.97 11.50
N LYS A 14 0.42 28.25 10.66
CA LYS A 14 1.10 27.23 9.86
C LYS A 14 1.80 26.17 10.74
N VAL A 15 2.47 26.60 11.80
CA VAL A 15 3.12 25.67 12.74
C VAL A 15 2.08 24.81 13.45
N ALA A 16 0.97 25.40 13.94
CA ALA A 16 -0.11 24.65 14.56
C ALA A 16 -0.76 23.64 13.59
N PHE A 17 -0.93 24.01 12.32
CA PHE A 17 -1.41 23.10 11.28
C PHE A 17 -0.46 21.90 11.09
N LEU A 18 0.85 22.13 11.04
CA LEU A 18 1.86 21.08 10.95
C LEU A 18 1.89 20.20 12.20
N MET A 19 1.79 20.79 13.39
CA MET A 19 1.68 20.06 14.66
C MET A 19 0.45 19.13 14.65
N GLY A 20 -0.71 19.65 14.23
CA GLY A 20 -1.92 18.85 14.07
C GLY A 20 -1.74 17.69 13.07
N SER A 21 -1.05 17.93 11.96
CA SER A 21 -0.76 16.90 10.95
C SER A 21 0.18 15.79 11.44
N THR A 22 1.01 16.09 12.46
CA THR A 22 1.95 15.12 13.06
C THR A 22 1.45 14.46 14.35
N GLY A 23 0.21 14.81 14.79
CA GLY A 23 -0.40 14.24 16.01
C GLY A 23 -0.05 15.00 17.30
N MET A 24 0.55 16.18 17.20
CA MET A 24 0.82 17.08 18.34
C MET A 24 -0.38 18.01 18.55
N TYR A 25 -1.54 17.41 18.86
CA TYR A 25 -2.81 18.13 18.86
C TYR A 25 -2.94 19.15 19.98
N MET A 26 -2.52 18.78 21.20
CA MET A 26 -2.63 19.69 22.37
C MET A 26 -1.68 20.87 22.20
N GLU A 27 -0.46 20.62 21.73
CA GLU A 27 0.52 21.68 21.45
C GLU A 27 0.01 22.63 20.35
N ALA A 28 -0.66 22.08 19.31
CA ALA A 28 -1.30 22.89 18.29
C ALA A 28 -2.40 23.79 18.86
N VAL A 29 -3.28 23.25 19.72
CA VAL A 29 -4.32 24.01 20.41
C VAL A 29 -3.70 25.11 21.28
N ASP A 30 -2.67 24.77 22.06
CA ASP A 30 -2.04 25.74 22.97
C ASP A 30 -1.33 26.85 22.20
N LEU A 31 -0.70 26.53 21.06
CA LEU A 31 -0.12 27.54 20.19
C LEU A 31 -1.20 28.46 19.59
N LEU A 32 -2.31 27.91 19.11
CA LEU A 32 -3.42 28.71 18.56
C LEU A 32 -4.06 29.61 19.61
N LYS A 33 -4.15 29.20 20.89
CA LYS A 33 -4.66 30.03 22.01
C LYS A 33 -3.77 31.27 22.27
N THR A 34 -2.50 31.24 21.87
CA THR A 34 -1.61 32.43 22.02
C THR A 34 -1.94 33.55 21.03
N ILE A 35 -2.79 33.30 20.03
CA ILE A 35 -3.20 34.27 19.03
C ILE A 35 -4.36 35.10 19.59
N ASP A 36 -4.14 36.42 19.71
CA ASP A 36 -5.19 37.35 20.09
C ASP A 36 -6.19 37.51 18.93
N ARG A 37 -7.39 36.93 19.11
CA ARG A 37 -8.44 36.94 18.10
C ARG A 37 -8.86 38.34 17.64
N GLN A 38 -8.77 39.34 18.56
CA GLN A 38 -9.16 40.71 18.22
C GLN A 38 -8.12 41.43 17.32
N LYS A 39 -6.88 40.96 17.35
CA LYS A 39 -5.80 41.46 16.51
C LYS A 39 -5.52 40.63 15.25
N LEU A 40 -6.26 39.49 15.10
CA LEU A 40 -6.07 38.58 14.00
C LEU A 40 -6.61 39.22 12.69
N PRO A 41 -5.75 39.40 11.64
CA PRO A 41 -6.18 39.89 10.36
C PRO A 41 -7.27 39.03 9.72
N GLU A 42 -8.22 39.66 9.04
CA GLU A 42 -9.33 38.96 8.37
C GLU A 42 -8.84 37.92 7.38
N SER A 43 -7.77 38.21 6.65
CA SER A 43 -7.14 37.30 5.69
C SER A 43 -6.62 35.97 6.30
N LEU A 44 -6.43 35.92 7.63
CA LEU A 44 -5.97 34.73 8.34
C LEU A 44 -7.09 33.97 9.06
N LEU A 45 -8.32 34.52 9.10
CA LEU A 45 -9.43 33.94 9.86
C LEU A 45 -9.80 32.53 9.40
N VAL A 46 -9.88 32.32 8.10
CA VAL A 46 -10.21 31.01 7.52
C VAL A 46 -9.17 29.97 7.94
N ASN A 47 -7.88 30.26 7.76
CA ASN A 47 -6.80 29.34 8.13
C ASN A 47 -6.76 29.06 9.64
N TYR A 48 -7.02 30.10 10.46
CA TYR A 48 -7.08 29.97 11.91
C TYR A 48 -8.21 29.04 12.36
N TYR A 49 -9.43 29.28 11.92
CA TYR A 49 -10.56 28.46 12.26
C TYR A 49 -10.48 27.05 11.67
N TYR A 50 -10.02 26.92 10.43
CA TYR A 50 -9.82 25.62 9.82
C TYR A 50 -8.79 24.76 10.55
N THR A 51 -7.68 25.37 11.00
CA THR A 51 -6.67 24.67 11.80
C THR A 51 -7.26 24.18 13.13
N TYR A 52 -8.02 25.03 13.84
CA TYR A 52 -8.70 24.62 15.06
C TYR A 52 -9.72 23.49 14.81
N LEU A 53 -10.55 23.66 13.79
CA LEU A 53 -11.57 22.67 13.41
C LEU A 53 -10.93 21.29 13.20
N ARG A 54 -9.87 21.26 12.39
CA ARG A 54 -9.13 20.05 12.08
C ARG A 54 -8.56 19.41 13.36
N VAL A 55 -7.88 20.19 14.18
CA VAL A 55 -7.25 19.68 15.40
C VAL A 55 -8.30 19.14 16.41
N TYR A 56 -9.43 19.82 16.59
CA TYR A 56 -10.48 19.35 17.49
C TYR A 56 -11.21 18.11 16.93
N ASN A 57 -11.39 18.00 15.60
CA ASN A 57 -11.94 16.79 14.97
C ASN A 57 -11.03 15.58 15.23
N GLU A 58 -9.72 15.73 15.04
CA GLU A 58 -8.74 14.67 15.29
C GLU A 58 -8.71 14.30 16.80
N LEU A 59 -8.70 15.28 17.71
CA LEU A 59 -8.81 15.04 19.16
C LEU A 59 -10.08 14.27 19.51
N ALA A 60 -11.23 14.68 18.96
CA ALA A 60 -12.50 14.02 19.24
C ALA A 60 -12.52 12.58 18.72
N PHE A 61 -11.94 12.36 17.54
CA PHE A 61 -11.90 11.03 16.91
C PHE A 61 -10.96 10.05 17.62
N TYR A 62 -9.78 10.53 18.07
CA TYR A 62 -8.76 9.65 18.65
C TYR A 62 -8.80 9.52 20.16
N THR A 63 -9.55 10.40 20.86
CA THR A 63 -9.69 10.30 22.31
C THR A 63 -10.58 9.12 22.68
N GLN A 64 -10.04 8.19 23.47
CA GLN A 64 -10.78 7.00 23.92
C GLN A 64 -11.76 7.31 25.07
N ASP A 65 -11.52 8.39 25.82
CA ASP A 65 -12.44 8.86 26.86
C ASP A 65 -13.66 9.54 26.24
N GLN A 66 -14.82 8.94 26.40
CA GLN A 66 -16.06 9.39 25.80
C GLN A 66 -16.40 10.85 26.16
N LYS A 67 -16.24 11.24 27.43
CA LYS A 67 -16.56 12.59 27.89
C LYS A 67 -15.65 13.64 27.26
N SER A 68 -14.38 13.35 27.13
CA SER A 68 -13.42 14.22 26.44
C SER A 68 -13.71 14.30 24.95
N SER A 69 -14.03 13.18 24.30
CA SER A 69 -14.41 13.12 22.89
C SER A 69 -15.64 14.01 22.61
N GLU A 70 -16.72 13.86 23.40
CA GLU A 70 -17.93 14.69 23.29
C GLU A 70 -17.62 16.19 23.46
N ASN A 71 -16.73 16.54 24.40
CA ASN A 71 -16.32 17.92 24.60
C ASN A 71 -15.55 18.48 23.39
N TYR A 72 -14.64 17.69 22.81
CA TYR A 72 -13.93 18.11 21.59
C TYR A 72 -14.86 18.24 20.39
N TRP A 73 -15.85 17.36 20.22
CA TRP A 73 -16.90 17.51 19.20
C TRP A 73 -17.70 18.80 19.37
N LYS A 74 -18.03 19.16 20.60
CA LYS A 74 -18.72 20.43 20.90
C LYS A 74 -17.85 21.63 20.55
N MET A 75 -16.55 21.59 20.88
CA MET A 75 -15.61 22.65 20.50
C MET A 75 -15.47 22.75 18.98
N SER A 76 -15.31 21.63 18.29
CA SER A 76 -15.28 21.56 16.83
C SER A 76 -16.53 22.19 16.22
N GLY A 77 -17.72 21.85 16.68
CA GLY A 77 -18.97 22.42 16.17
C GLY A 77 -19.11 23.94 16.41
N ASN A 78 -18.51 24.47 17.47
CA ASN A 78 -18.45 25.92 17.67
C ASN A 78 -17.53 26.60 16.65
N ILE A 79 -16.36 26.01 16.40
CA ILE A 79 -15.39 26.50 15.43
C ILE A 79 -15.94 26.41 14.00
N ASP A 80 -16.61 25.33 13.64
CA ASP A 80 -17.28 25.16 12.33
C ASP A 80 -18.26 26.30 12.04
N ARG A 81 -19.05 26.72 13.04
CA ARG A 81 -19.97 27.83 12.91
C ARG A 81 -19.25 29.15 12.64
N GLU A 82 -18.13 29.42 13.32
CA GLU A 82 -17.34 30.63 13.09
C GLU A 82 -16.67 30.59 11.71
N LEU A 83 -16.13 29.45 11.31
CA LEU A 83 -15.54 29.26 9.99
C LEU A 83 -16.56 29.52 8.88
N LYS A 84 -17.78 28.98 8.98
CA LYS A 84 -18.86 29.17 8.00
C LYS A 84 -19.32 30.64 7.83
N ARG A 85 -19.01 31.52 8.78
CA ARG A 85 -19.30 32.97 8.68
C ARG A 85 -18.28 33.74 7.87
N VAL A 86 -17.03 33.24 7.81
CA VAL A 86 -15.91 33.97 7.21
C VAL A 86 -15.39 33.31 5.93
N ILE A 87 -15.78 32.08 5.66
CA ILE A 87 -15.32 31.34 4.50
C ILE A 87 -16.04 31.80 3.23
N ASP A 88 -15.28 31.88 2.14
CA ASP A 88 -15.86 32.08 0.80
C ASP A 88 -16.65 30.83 0.38
N LYS A 89 -17.92 31.04 0.03
CA LYS A 89 -18.86 29.96 -0.35
C LYS A 89 -18.56 29.31 -1.69
N GLU A 90 -17.73 29.93 -2.51
CA GLU A 90 -17.27 29.37 -3.78
C GLU A 90 -15.93 28.60 -3.63
N SER A 91 -15.33 28.64 -2.43
CA SER A 91 -14.05 27.95 -2.19
C SER A 91 -14.19 26.45 -2.10
N ASN A 92 -13.15 25.72 -2.50
CA ASN A 92 -13.06 24.25 -2.34
C ASN A 92 -13.21 23.82 -0.89
N LEU A 93 -12.69 24.58 0.06
CA LEU A 93 -12.84 24.31 1.48
C LEU A 93 -14.32 24.38 1.92
N TYR A 94 -15.09 25.35 1.41
CA TYR A 94 -16.54 25.41 1.69
C TYR A 94 -17.27 24.19 1.12
N LEU A 95 -16.95 23.80 -0.10
CA LEU A 95 -17.53 22.61 -0.75
C LEU A 95 -17.21 21.34 0.03
N GLN A 96 -15.96 21.18 0.50
CA GLN A 96 -15.56 20.10 1.38
C GLN A 96 -16.41 20.05 2.67
N LEU A 97 -16.49 21.16 3.41
CA LEU A 97 -17.23 21.21 4.68
C LEU A 97 -18.73 20.97 4.50
N LYS A 98 -19.27 21.43 3.37
CA LYS A 98 -20.68 21.21 3.00
C LYS A 98 -20.94 19.76 2.65
N GLU A 99 -20.06 19.14 1.86
CA GLU A 99 -20.11 17.71 1.52
C GLU A 99 -20.04 16.85 2.78
N ASP A 100 -19.06 17.10 3.68
CA ASP A 100 -18.93 16.40 4.96
C ASP A 100 -20.23 16.47 5.79
N SER A 101 -20.84 17.65 5.87
CA SER A 101 -22.09 17.86 6.61
C SER A 101 -23.25 17.05 6.03
N VAL A 102 -23.39 17.04 4.69
CA VAL A 102 -24.46 16.32 3.99
C VAL A 102 -24.22 14.80 4.07
N ARG A 103 -22.98 14.35 3.90
CA ARG A 103 -22.58 12.95 4.05
C ARG A 103 -22.85 12.43 5.47
N ASN A 104 -22.53 13.22 6.49
CA ASN A 104 -22.79 12.86 7.88
C ASN A 104 -24.29 12.79 8.23
N SER A 105 -25.15 13.47 7.48
CA SER A 105 -26.61 13.30 7.56
C SER A 105 -27.14 12.10 6.79
N GLN A 106 -26.23 11.27 6.21
CA GLN A 106 -26.51 10.10 5.39
C GLN A 106 -27.21 10.39 4.03
N ASP A 107 -27.22 11.64 3.61
CA ASP A 107 -27.63 12.01 2.24
C ASP A 107 -26.44 11.85 1.28
N PHE A 108 -26.16 10.60 0.91
CA PHE A 108 -25.03 10.27 0.05
C PHE A 108 -25.18 10.81 -1.37
N ASP A 109 -26.41 10.88 -1.89
CA ASP A 109 -26.67 11.42 -3.24
C ASP A 109 -26.50 12.94 -3.26
N GLY A 110 -26.95 13.64 -2.21
CA GLY A 110 -26.66 15.05 -2.01
C GLY A 110 -25.17 15.33 -1.87
N ALA A 111 -24.44 14.49 -1.10
CA ALA A 111 -23.00 14.60 -0.95
C ALA A 111 -22.25 14.41 -2.28
N LEU A 112 -22.65 13.44 -3.12
CA LEU A 112 -22.08 13.24 -4.46
C LEU A 112 -22.29 14.45 -5.37
N LYS A 113 -23.46 15.09 -5.35
CA LYS A 113 -23.70 16.30 -6.14
C LYS A 113 -22.80 17.46 -5.74
N ILE A 114 -22.53 17.63 -4.46
CA ILE A 114 -21.59 18.65 -3.97
C ILE A 114 -20.16 18.28 -4.37
N ASN A 115 -19.81 17.02 -4.26
CA ASN A 115 -18.51 16.51 -4.65
C ASN A 115 -18.26 16.64 -6.18
N ASP A 116 -19.30 16.50 -7.02
CA ASP A 116 -19.22 16.76 -8.46
C ASP A 116 -18.78 18.22 -8.74
N ILE A 117 -19.37 19.18 -8.02
CA ILE A 117 -19.00 20.59 -8.13
C ILE A 117 -17.55 20.80 -7.66
N TRP A 118 -17.17 20.18 -6.55
CA TRP A 118 -15.80 20.27 -6.03
C TRP A 118 -14.76 19.71 -7.00
N LEU A 119 -15.03 18.57 -7.61
CA LEU A 119 -14.16 17.97 -8.64
C LEU A 119 -14.01 18.84 -9.89
N LEU A 120 -15.04 19.59 -10.27
CA LEU A 120 -14.93 20.56 -11.38
C LEU A 120 -14.00 21.73 -11.06
N HIS A 121 -13.89 22.11 -9.79
CA HIS A 121 -12.97 23.18 -9.33
C HIS A 121 -11.57 22.66 -9.06
N ALA A 122 -11.41 21.36 -8.76
CA ALA A 122 -10.14 20.73 -8.42
C ALA A 122 -9.45 20.26 -9.71
N GLY A 123 -8.29 20.81 -10.01
CA GLY A 123 -7.47 20.33 -11.14
C GLY A 123 -6.91 18.94 -10.89
N GLU A 124 -6.89 18.07 -11.89
CA GLU A 124 -6.27 16.74 -11.79
C GLU A 124 -4.82 16.81 -11.29
N GLY A 125 -4.43 15.87 -10.44
CA GLY A 125 -3.08 15.81 -9.87
C GLY A 125 -2.78 16.86 -8.82
N THR A 126 -3.77 17.63 -8.36
CA THR A 126 -3.62 18.62 -7.27
C THR A 126 -4.00 18.02 -5.92
N PRO A 127 -3.57 18.64 -4.79
CA PRO A 127 -4.03 18.26 -3.46
C PRO A 127 -5.55 18.29 -3.28
N ASP A 128 -6.22 19.26 -3.87
CA ASP A 128 -7.68 19.37 -3.83
C ASP A 128 -8.36 18.22 -4.56
N TYR A 129 -7.81 17.81 -5.71
CA TYR A 129 -8.33 16.66 -6.46
C TYR A 129 -8.12 15.35 -5.69
N ALA A 130 -6.96 15.18 -5.06
CA ALA A 130 -6.69 14.02 -4.20
C ALA A 130 -7.71 13.92 -3.06
N LEU A 131 -8.01 15.05 -2.41
CA LEU A 131 -8.96 15.11 -1.31
C LEU A 131 -10.40 14.89 -1.79
N ALA A 132 -10.82 15.54 -2.88
CA ALA A 132 -12.17 15.39 -3.43
C ALA A 132 -12.45 13.96 -3.88
N THR A 133 -11.49 13.29 -4.54
CA THR A 133 -11.61 11.88 -4.93
C THR A 133 -11.59 10.95 -3.73
N PHE A 134 -10.82 11.25 -2.68
CA PHE A 134 -10.87 10.51 -1.42
C PHE A 134 -12.26 10.59 -0.78
N HIS A 135 -12.84 11.78 -0.67
CA HIS A 135 -14.20 11.96 -0.13
C HIS A 135 -15.24 11.19 -0.97
N ARG A 136 -15.10 11.23 -2.29
CA ARG A 136 -15.95 10.45 -3.20
C ARG A 136 -15.83 8.95 -2.97
N ALA A 137 -14.63 8.47 -2.71
CA ALA A 137 -14.40 7.08 -2.33
C ALA A 137 -15.15 6.73 -1.03
N ILE A 138 -15.03 7.56 0.01
CA ILE A 138 -15.71 7.33 1.30
C ILE A 138 -17.24 7.34 1.14
N ILE A 139 -17.81 8.24 0.33
CA ILE A 139 -19.25 8.25 0.04
C ILE A 139 -19.66 6.91 -0.60
N ASN A 140 -18.90 6.44 -1.58
CA ASN A 140 -19.21 5.18 -2.26
C ASN A 140 -19.01 3.95 -1.36
N LEU A 141 -18.04 3.98 -0.43
CA LEU A 141 -17.89 2.95 0.60
C LEU A 141 -19.18 2.84 1.44
N TRP A 142 -19.71 3.96 1.92
CA TRP A 142 -20.92 3.98 2.74
C TRP A 142 -22.19 3.63 1.96
N LYS A 143 -22.21 3.88 0.65
CA LYS A 143 -23.28 3.40 -0.27
C LYS A 143 -23.14 1.90 -0.61
N GLY A 144 -22.03 1.25 -0.28
CA GLY A 144 -21.76 -0.14 -0.65
C GLY A 144 -21.30 -0.34 -2.10
N ASN A 145 -20.94 0.72 -2.82
CA ASN A 145 -20.49 0.70 -4.22
C ASN A 145 -18.98 0.40 -4.28
N LYS A 146 -18.59 -0.88 -4.19
CA LYS A 146 -17.19 -1.30 -4.09
C LYS A 146 -16.32 -0.87 -5.27
N GLU A 147 -16.84 -0.95 -6.50
CA GLU A 147 -16.08 -0.57 -7.70
C GLU A 147 -15.77 0.93 -7.73
N GLU A 148 -16.78 1.76 -7.48
CA GLU A 148 -16.59 3.20 -7.39
C GLU A 148 -15.70 3.60 -6.20
N TYR A 149 -15.82 2.91 -5.08
CA TYR A 149 -14.92 3.08 -3.95
C TYR A 149 -13.46 2.84 -4.35
N LYS A 150 -13.18 1.69 -4.95
CA LYS A 150 -11.85 1.31 -5.41
C LYS A 150 -11.29 2.28 -6.45
N TYR A 151 -12.11 2.61 -7.46
CA TYR A 151 -11.73 3.53 -8.53
C TYR A 151 -11.32 4.90 -7.98
N ASN A 152 -12.13 5.48 -7.10
CA ASN A 152 -11.84 6.79 -6.53
C ASN A 152 -10.67 6.77 -5.53
N LEU A 153 -10.42 5.67 -4.81
CA LEU A 153 -9.19 5.49 -4.04
C LEU A 153 -7.94 5.49 -4.92
N ILE A 154 -8.00 4.87 -6.09
CA ILE A 154 -6.89 4.86 -7.05
C ILE A 154 -6.61 6.28 -7.54
N LEU A 155 -7.63 7.02 -7.95
CA LEU A 155 -7.47 8.41 -8.39
C LEU A 155 -6.86 9.29 -7.30
N SER A 156 -7.36 9.17 -6.08
CA SER A 156 -6.84 9.89 -4.93
C SER A 156 -5.37 9.54 -4.64
N ALA A 157 -5.01 8.25 -4.62
CA ALA A 157 -3.65 7.81 -4.38
C ALA A 157 -2.66 8.31 -5.46
N ILE A 158 -3.08 8.33 -6.73
CA ILE A 158 -2.28 8.88 -7.84
C ILE A 158 -2.06 10.38 -7.63
N ALA A 159 -3.11 11.12 -7.31
CA ALA A 159 -3.02 12.57 -7.09
C ALA A 159 -2.19 12.93 -5.85
N ASP A 160 -2.28 12.15 -4.77
CA ASP A 160 -1.40 12.27 -3.60
C ASP A 160 0.09 12.15 -3.98
N ILE A 161 0.42 11.15 -4.80
CA ILE A 161 1.79 10.93 -5.27
C ILE A 161 2.25 12.08 -6.16
N GLN A 162 1.43 12.50 -7.11
CA GLN A 162 1.73 13.63 -8.03
C GLN A 162 1.93 14.94 -7.29
N SER A 163 1.17 15.18 -6.23
CA SER A 163 1.23 16.37 -5.39
C SER A 163 2.27 16.28 -4.27
N ALA A 164 3.06 15.20 -4.21
CA ALA A 164 4.01 14.90 -3.15
C ALA A 164 3.39 14.89 -1.74
N ILE A 165 2.08 14.61 -1.63
CA ILE A 165 1.40 14.43 -0.35
C ILE A 165 1.82 13.10 0.26
N LYS A 166 2.18 13.14 1.54
CA LYS A 166 2.66 11.96 2.27
C LYS A 166 1.62 11.38 3.24
N ASP A 167 0.51 12.07 3.47
CA ASP A 167 -0.66 11.51 4.15
C ASP A 167 -1.46 10.65 3.16
N GLN A 168 -1.01 9.40 2.98
CA GLN A 168 -1.51 8.51 1.94
C GLN A 168 -2.59 7.58 2.49
N ALA A 169 -3.68 8.15 3.00
CA ALA A 169 -4.82 7.39 3.50
C ALA A 169 -5.42 6.50 2.39
N SER A 170 -5.54 7.03 1.18
CA SER A 170 -6.07 6.31 0.01
C SER A 170 -5.25 5.08 -0.34
N LEU A 171 -3.92 5.20 -0.36
CA LEU A 171 -3.03 4.08 -0.70
C LEU A 171 -3.06 2.99 0.39
N ARG A 172 -3.16 3.37 1.68
CA ARG A 172 -3.32 2.42 2.78
C ARG A 172 -4.64 1.65 2.66
N MET A 173 -5.76 2.36 2.44
CA MET A 173 -7.07 1.73 2.27
C MET A 173 -7.13 0.83 1.04
N LEU A 174 -6.45 1.22 -0.04
CA LEU A 174 -6.31 0.39 -1.24
C LEU A 174 -5.48 -0.87 -0.95
N ALA A 175 -4.44 -0.79 -0.13
CA ALA A 175 -3.67 -1.96 0.29
C ALA A 175 -4.51 -2.94 1.12
N GLU A 176 -5.34 -2.45 2.04
CA GLU A 176 -6.29 -3.26 2.80
C GLU A 176 -7.26 -3.99 1.87
N MET A 177 -7.84 -3.27 0.92
CA MET A 177 -8.78 -3.84 -0.06
C MET A 177 -8.13 -4.92 -0.93
N LEU A 178 -6.92 -4.67 -1.43
CA LEU A 178 -6.16 -5.66 -2.21
C LEU A 178 -5.78 -6.90 -1.38
N TYR A 179 -5.50 -6.71 -0.11
CA TYR A 179 -5.26 -7.83 0.82
C TYR A 179 -6.49 -8.72 0.97
N ASP A 180 -7.67 -8.12 1.15
CA ASP A 180 -8.94 -8.84 1.25
C ASP A 180 -9.32 -9.54 -0.07
N GLU A 181 -8.92 -8.99 -1.21
CA GLU A 181 -9.06 -9.60 -2.54
C GLU A 181 -8.02 -10.72 -2.81
N GLY A 182 -7.05 -10.93 -1.92
CA GLY A 182 -5.99 -11.94 -2.06
C GLY A 182 -4.80 -11.50 -2.92
N ASP A 183 -4.75 -10.25 -3.37
CA ASP A 183 -3.60 -9.68 -4.08
C ASP A 183 -2.52 -9.21 -3.09
N ILE A 184 -1.86 -10.19 -2.49
CA ILE A 184 -0.90 -9.95 -1.41
C ILE A 184 0.33 -9.16 -1.89
N ASP A 185 0.75 -9.35 -3.15
CA ASP A 185 1.94 -8.68 -3.69
C ASP A 185 1.72 -7.17 -3.83
N ARG A 186 0.60 -6.74 -4.41
CA ARG A 186 0.26 -5.31 -4.51
C ARG A 186 -0.06 -4.72 -3.14
N ALA A 187 -0.81 -5.45 -2.31
CA ALA A 187 -1.11 -5.03 -0.94
C ALA A 187 0.17 -4.74 -0.15
N TYR A 188 1.16 -5.65 -0.21
CA TYR A 188 2.44 -5.48 0.47
C TYR A 188 3.21 -4.26 -0.05
N ASN A 189 3.32 -4.09 -1.35
CA ASN A 189 4.03 -2.95 -1.94
C ASN A 189 3.38 -1.61 -1.55
N TYR A 190 2.05 -1.51 -1.59
CA TYR A 190 1.33 -0.28 -1.29
C TYR A 190 1.39 0.08 0.19
N ILE A 191 1.22 -0.90 1.09
CA ILE A 191 1.31 -0.63 2.53
C ILE A 191 2.74 -0.24 2.95
N ARG A 192 3.78 -0.85 2.35
CA ARG A 192 5.18 -0.49 2.58
C ARG A 192 5.48 0.93 2.12
N PHE A 193 4.99 1.33 0.96
CA PHE A 193 5.14 2.69 0.46
C PHE A 193 4.45 3.71 1.39
N SER A 194 3.21 3.45 1.79
CA SER A 194 2.46 4.27 2.75
C SER A 194 3.17 4.37 4.10
N TRP A 195 3.71 3.25 4.61
CA TRP A 195 4.50 3.22 5.84
C TRP A 195 5.73 4.12 5.78
N ASN A 196 6.53 4.00 4.71
CA ASN A 196 7.73 4.81 4.52
C ASN A 196 7.40 6.31 4.50
N ALA A 197 6.31 6.69 3.85
CA ALA A 197 5.83 8.07 3.85
C ALA A 197 5.44 8.54 5.24
N THR A 198 4.71 7.72 6.00
CA THR A 198 4.26 8.02 7.36
C THR A 198 5.43 8.21 8.33
N VAL A 199 6.45 7.35 8.25
CA VAL A 199 7.68 7.45 9.07
C VAL A 199 8.47 8.71 8.72
N PHE A 200 8.61 9.03 7.43
CA PHE A 200 9.31 10.23 6.98
C PHE A 200 8.71 11.52 7.59
N TYR A 201 7.38 11.59 7.68
CA TYR A 201 6.68 12.74 8.25
C TYR A 201 6.53 12.70 9.77
N ASN A 202 7.02 11.63 10.43
CA ASN A 202 6.84 11.44 11.88
C ASN A 202 5.36 11.55 12.34
N ALA A 203 4.43 11.12 11.50
CA ALA A 203 2.99 11.17 11.76
C ALA A 203 2.59 10.05 12.71
N LYS A 204 2.70 10.27 14.03
CA LYS A 204 2.58 9.24 15.09
C LYS A 204 1.29 8.43 15.02
N LEU A 205 0.14 9.08 14.80
CA LEU A 205 -1.15 8.39 14.73
C LEU A 205 -1.32 7.57 13.44
N ARG A 206 -0.90 8.12 12.31
CA ARG A 206 -0.89 7.38 11.04
C ARG A 206 0.06 6.19 11.11
N SER A 207 1.18 6.33 11.83
CA SER A 207 2.10 5.22 12.07
C SER A 207 1.42 4.06 12.79
N LEU A 208 0.62 4.33 13.84
CA LEU A 208 -0.11 3.28 14.56
C LEU A 208 -1.13 2.57 13.68
N GLN A 209 -1.94 3.31 12.93
CA GLN A 209 -2.92 2.74 12.01
C GLN A 209 -2.27 1.89 10.91
N THR A 210 -1.19 2.41 10.31
CA THR A 210 -0.48 1.72 9.23
C THR A 210 0.30 0.51 9.76
N ALA A 211 0.87 0.58 10.97
CA ALA A 211 1.64 -0.50 11.57
C ALA A 211 0.84 -1.79 11.76
N THR A 212 -0.41 -1.69 12.20
CA THR A 212 -1.28 -2.85 12.41
C THR A 212 -1.54 -3.57 11.09
N ILE A 213 -1.91 -2.84 10.06
CA ILE A 213 -2.19 -3.38 8.73
C ILE A 213 -0.90 -3.89 8.07
N LEU A 214 0.20 -3.15 8.19
CA LEU A 214 1.50 -3.58 7.69
C LEU A 214 1.92 -4.91 8.31
N SER A 215 1.78 -5.07 9.63
CA SER A 215 2.14 -6.32 10.33
C SER A 215 1.35 -7.53 9.80
N LEU A 216 0.04 -7.35 9.55
CA LEU A 216 -0.83 -8.40 9.02
C LEU A 216 -0.43 -8.79 7.59
N ILE A 217 -0.27 -7.80 6.72
CA ILE A 217 0.10 -8.01 5.31
C ILE A 217 1.51 -8.58 5.20
N ASP A 218 2.47 -8.06 5.98
CA ASP A 218 3.87 -8.53 6.00
C ASP A 218 3.94 -10.01 6.39
N LYS A 219 3.27 -10.41 7.47
CA LYS A 219 3.21 -11.81 7.91
C LYS A 219 2.69 -12.74 6.81
N THR A 220 1.61 -12.34 6.13
CA THR A 220 1.03 -13.14 5.04
C THR A 220 1.97 -13.20 3.84
N TYR A 221 2.62 -12.09 3.50
CA TYR A 221 3.60 -12.01 2.42
C TYR A 221 4.83 -12.89 2.70
N GLN A 222 5.39 -12.83 3.92
CA GLN A 222 6.51 -13.69 4.33
C GLN A 222 6.14 -15.17 4.25
N GLY A 223 4.95 -15.56 4.72
CA GLY A 223 4.45 -16.93 4.58
C GLY A 223 4.33 -17.38 3.11
N LYS A 224 3.92 -16.49 2.20
CA LYS A 224 3.91 -16.75 0.76
C LYS A 224 5.33 -17.01 0.22
N ILE A 225 6.29 -16.18 0.59
CA ILE A 225 7.70 -16.32 0.18
C ILE A 225 8.30 -17.63 0.71
N GLU A 226 8.08 -17.97 1.98
CA GLU A 226 8.55 -19.24 2.56
C GLU A 226 7.96 -20.47 1.84
N ASN A 227 6.67 -20.44 1.52
CA ASN A 227 6.02 -21.49 0.74
C ASN A 227 6.61 -21.62 -0.68
N GLN A 228 6.89 -20.50 -1.36
CA GLN A 228 7.54 -20.52 -2.67
C GLN A 228 8.96 -21.07 -2.59
N LYS A 229 9.73 -20.68 -1.58
CA LYS A 229 11.08 -21.18 -1.32
C LYS A 229 11.07 -22.69 -1.06
N SER A 230 10.15 -23.18 -0.24
CA SER A 230 9.98 -24.62 0.05
C SER A 230 9.64 -25.42 -1.22
N LYS A 231 8.72 -24.93 -2.05
CA LYS A 231 8.39 -25.55 -3.34
C LYS A 231 9.61 -25.61 -4.26
N LEU A 232 10.38 -24.53 -4.35
CA LEU A 232 11.58 -24.46 -5.17
C LEU A 232 12.65 -25.46 -4.67
N GLN A 233 12.85 -25.57 -3.36
CA GLN A 233 13.75 -26.56 -2.75
C GLN A 233 13.32 -27.99 -3.09
N ASN A 234 12.02 -28.30 -3.01
CA ASN A 234 11.50 -29.61 -3.38
C ASN A 234 11.73 -29.92 -4.87
N TYR A 235 11.53 -28.98 -5.77
CA TYR A 235 11.85 -29.15 -7.19
C TYR A 235 13.34 -29.37 -7.43
N LEU A 236 14.22 -28.66 -6.73
CA LEU A 236 15.68 -28.86 -6.83
C LEU A 236 16.09 -30.26 -6.35
N ILE A 237 15.52 -30.76 -5.25
CA ILE A 237 15.77 -32.12 -4.75
C ILE A 237 15.31 -33.16 -5.78
N LEU A 238 14.11 -32.98 -6.35
CA LEU A 238 13.57 -33.89 -7.36
C LEU A 238 14.44 -33.93 -8.63
N ILE A 239 14.87 -32.77 -9.14
CA ILE A 239 15.74 -32.68 -10.31
C ILE A 239 17.11 -33.32 -10.00
N SER A 240 17.69 -33.02 -8.84
CA SER A 240 18.98 -33.60 -8.43
C SER A 240 18.91 -35.14 -8.32
N SER A 241 17.83 -35.68 -7.76
CA SER A 241 17.62 -37.14 -7.66
C SER A 241 17.50 -37.78 -9.06
N LEU A 242 16.82 -37.12 -10.00
CA LEU A 242 16.71 -37.56 -11.38
C LEU A 242 18.07 -37.62 -12.09
N PHE A 243 18.92 -36.60 -11.87
CA PHE A 243 20.30 -36.59 -12.39
C PHE A 243 21.14 -37.75 -11.85
N VAL A 244 21.04 -38.04 -10.56
CA VAL A 244 21.73 -39.19 -9.94
C VAL A 244 21.27 -40.50 -10.57
N LEU A 245 19.96 -40.69 -10.74
CA LEU A 245 19.40 -41.90 -11.40
C LEU A 245 19.89 -42.04 -12.85
N LEU A 246 19.93 -40.94 -13.58
CA LEU A 246 20.45 -40.92 -14.96
C LEU A 246 21.93 -41.29 -15.01
N ALA A 247 22.75 -40.74 -14.10
CA ALA A 247 24.16 -41.06 -14.02
C ALA A 247 24.37 -42.57 -13.72
N VAL A 248 23.61 -43.15 -12.78
CA VAL A 248 23.63 -44.58 -12.48
C VAL A 248 23.25 -45.44 -13.71
N ALA A 249 22.18 -45.05 -14.41
CA ALA A 249 21.73 -45.74 -15.63
C ALA A 249 22.83 -45.69 -16.71
N LEU A 250 23.49 -44.55 -16.94
CA LEU A 250 24.60 -44.44 -17.88
C LEU A 250 25.80 -45.33 -17.50
N LEU A 251 26.13 -45.40 -16.22
CA LEU A 251 27.21 -46.31 -15.73
C LEU A 251 26.84 -47.78 -15.96
N VAL A 252 25.60 -48.16 -15.76
CA VAL A 252 25.14 -49.57 -16.01
C VAL A 252 25.19 -49.86 -17.51
N ILE A 253 24.72 -48.95 -18.37
CA ILE A 253 24.79 -49.11 -19.82
C ILE A 253 26.24 -49.22 -20.29
N PHE A 254 27.12 -48.34 -19.80
CA PHE A 254 28.55 -48.41 -20.14
C PHE A 254 29.17 -49.72 -19.77
N LYS A 255 28.90 -50.25 -18.56
CA LYS A 255 29.39 -51.55 -18.07
C LYS A 255 28.84 -52.70 -18.91
N GLN A 256 27.54 -52.66 -19.32
CA GLN A 256 26.97 -53.67 -20.20
C GLN A 256 27.57 -53.62 -21.60
N ASN A 257 27.74 -52.47 -22.20
CA ASN A 257 28.39 -52.30 -23.50
C ASN A 257 29.83 -52.82 -23.51
N LYS A 258 30.61 -52.61 -22.44
CA LYS A 258 31.94 -53.14 -22.28
C LYS A 258 31.94 -54.66 -22.22
N ARG A 259 31.01 -55.26 -21.44
CA ARG A 259 30.81 -56.74 -21.37
C ARG A 259 30.46 -57.33 -22.75
N LEU A 260 29.52 -56.69 -23.45
CA LEU A 260 29.10 -57.13 -24.78
C LEU A 260 30.26 -57.04 -25.78
N ALA A 261 31.05 -55.99 -25.75
CA ALA A 261 32.25 -55.85 -26.61
C ALA A 261 33.28 -56.94 -26.35
N ASN A 262 33.56 -57.28 -25.07
CA ASN A 262 34.47 -58.36 -24.71
C ASN A 262 33.95 -59.74 -25.18
N ALA A 263 32.65 -60.03 -24.91
CA ALA A 263 32.03 -61.30 -25.37
C ALA A 263 32.03 -61.43 -26.91
N LYS A 264 31.81 -60.31 -27.65
CA LYS A 264 31.92 -60.29 -29.07
C LYS A 264 33.34 -60.56 -29.58
N ALA A 265 34.35 -60.03 -28.95
CA ALA A 265 35.78 -60.30 -29.26
C ALA A 265 36.12 -61.77 -28.99
N GLU A 266 35.68 -62.34 -27.86
CA GLU A 266 35.88 -63.78 -27.54
C GLU A 266 35.23 -64.69 -28.59
N LEU A 267 33.98 -64.36 -28.98
CA LEU A 267 33.25 -65.10 -30.00
C LEU A 267 33.97 -65.03 -31.37
N GLN A 268 34.49 -63.86 -31.75
CA GLN A 268 35.23 -63.70 -33.00
C GLN A 268 36.53 -64.52 -32.99
N ASN A 269 37.27 -64.53 -31.90
CA ASN A 269 38.47 -65.35 -31.72
C ASN A 269 38.16 -66.85 -31.81
N ALA A 270 37.14 -67.34 -31.08
CA ALA A 270 36.71 -68.72 -31.12
C ALA A 270 36.26 -69.13 -32.53
N ASN A 271 35.54 -68.25 -33.26
CA ASN A 271 35.12 -68.50 -34.64
C ASN A 271 36.30 -68.57 -35.62
N SER A 272 37.31 -67.71 -35.42
CA SER A 272 38.55 -67.76 -36.19
C SER A 272 39.34 -69.05 -35.94
N GLU A 273 39.41 -69.49 -34.70
CA GLU A 273 40.06 -70.75 -34.30
C GLU A 273 39.35 -71.97 -34.89
N LEU A 274 38.01 -71.99 -34.84
CA LEU A 274 37.17 -72.98 -35.50
C LEU A 274 37.38 -73.03 -37.01
N ASN A 275 37.46 -71.91 -37.69
CA ASN A 275 37.76 -71.87 -39.12
C ASN A 275 39.15 -72.42 -39.44
N ASN A 276 40.17 -72.04 -38.65
CA ASN A 276 41.51 -72.58 -38.82
C ASN A 276 41.57 -74.14 -38.63
N LEU A 277 40.87 -74.62 -37.59
CA LEU A 277 40.77 -76.07 -37.37
C LEU A 277 40.03 -76.78 -38.50
N ASN A 278 38.97 -76.19 -39.03
CA ASN A 278 38.27 -76.74 -40.20
C ASN A 278 39.14 -76.77 -41.45
N GLU A 279 39.95 -75.75 -41.69
CA GLU A 279 40.92 -75.76 -42.78
C GLU A 279 42.01 -76.83 -42.60
N GLU A 280 42.52 -77.05 -41.39
CA GLU A 280 43.46 -78.10 -41.08
C GLU A 280 42.82 -79.50 -41.27
N LEU A 281 41.59 -79.71 -40.80
CA LEU A 281 40.84 -80.95 -40.96
C LEU A 281 40.60 -81.27 -42.45
N ASN A 282 40.23 -80.30 -43.25
CA ASN A 282 40.08 -80.47 -44.69
C ASN A 282 41.38 -80.85 -45.37
N LYS A 283 42.51 -80.27 -45.02
CA LYS A 283 43.82 -80.66 -45.55
C LYS A 283 44.21 -82.12 -45.17
N VAL A 284 43.87 -82.55 -43.97
CA VAL A 284 44.16 -83.93 -43.50
C VAL A 284 43.21 -84.95 -44.18
N ASN A 285 42.05 -84.57 -44.67
CA ASN A 285 41.11 -85.45 -45.37
C ASN A 285 41.33 -85.54 -46.87
N GLU A 286 42.18 -84.65 -47.45
CA GLU A 286 42.58 -84.65 -48.84
C GLU A 286 43.87 -85.40 -49.13
N ASP A 287 44.62 -85.79 -48.12
CA ASP A 287 45.80 -86.70 -48.16
C ASP A 287 45.35 -88.14 -47.92
#